data_050c046ec294c0cb37729dc530948302
#
_entry.id   050c046ec294c0cb37729dc530948302
#
_cell.length_a   1.000
_cell.length_b   1.000
_cell.length_c   1.000
_cell.angle_alpha   90.00
_cell.angle_beta   90.00
_cell.angle_gamma   90.00
#
_symmetry.space_group_name_H-M   'P 1'
#
loop_
_entity.id
_entity.type
_entity.pdbx_description
1 polymer ?
#
loop_
_entity_poly.entity_id
_entity_poly.type
_entity_poly.pdbx_seq_one_letter_code
_entity_poly.pdbx_strand_id
1 'polypeptide(L)'
;MRLDLSLSHLRSSYLDGSLTPTALVEALHAQMLAEDALVDRHIWIHRLSLEAMTVYASALQGRDPKDLPLYGIPFAIKDNIDLAGVPTTAACPEYAYTPDKSATVVQRLIEAGAIPVGKANLDQFATGLVGVRSPHGACRNAIDHDYVSGGSSAGSAVSVALGLASFSLGTDTAGSGRIPAGFNNLVGLKPSCGRLPTTGVIPACRTLDVVSIFALTAADAASVLAVAEGEDGIDSFARRMPEPGFNFGNAAAFRFGVPRPQDLEFHGNAEGLPQFQAAVALLESMGGTAVEFDLTPFRAVATLLYEGPWVAERYAAIRPFIEAKPEALHPVTRAITEKGIQISAPDTFAALYKLKDLALQTHPLWARIDFMLTPTASTPYTIAAVEADPIRLNSNLGHYTNFVNLLDLSALAVPTGFMQSGMPCGVTLVAPCGKDFALLTLGAKLHAVAVPNVGATAHAPHRTGVLPDAKLFPSGQIQVAVCGAHLSGLPLNGQLTSRGARLLKAVNSAPDYKLYALPGGPPFRPGMVRAATGGAAIAMEIWEMPASQFGSFVAGIPSPLGIGTVQLEDSTSVQGFVCEAIATEGAEDITHHGGWRSFMASKK
;
A
#
# COMPACT_ATOMS: atom_id res chain seq x y z
N MET A 1 9.61 -21.97 -18.68
CA MET A 1 9.92 -20.93 -17.65
C MET A 1 8.79 -19.92 -17.75
N ARG A 2 8.21 -19.50 -16.63
CA ARG A 2 7.15 -18.47 -16.64
C ARG A 2 7.73 -17.12 -17.02
N LEU A 3 6.92 -16.27 -17.67
CA LEU A 3 7.30 -14.90 -18.04
C LEU A 3 7.60 -14.07 -16.78
N ASP A 4 8.62 -13.21 -16.83
CA ASP A 4 8.79 -12.16 -15.84
C ASP A 4 7.87 -10.99 -16.19
N LEU A 5 6.78 -10.86 -15.44
CA LEU A 5 5.77 -9.82 -15.65
C LEU A 5 5.92 -8.64 -14.67
N SER A 6 7.07 -8.50 -13.98
CA SER A 6 7.33 -7.31 -13.19
C SER A 6 7.34 -6.06 -14.09
N LEU A 7 6.75 -4.96 -13.61
CA LEU A 7 6.64 -3.73 -14.40
C LEU A 7 8.01 -3.23 -14.87
N SER A 8 9.02 -3.35 -14.01
CA SER A 8 10.38 -2.92 -14.32
C SER A 8 11.02 -3.72 -15.44
N HIS A 9 10.83 -5.05 -15.44
CA HIS A 9 11.34 -5.93 -16.52
C HIS A 9 10.65 -5.62 -17.84
N LEU A 10 9.32 -5.59 -17.87
CA LEU A 10 8.56 -5.28 -19.07
C LEU A 10 8.89 -3.91 -19.64
N ARG A 11 8.95 -2.89 -18.77
CA ARG A 11 9.32 -1.53 -19.18
C ARG A 11 10.72 -1.49 -19.81
N SER A 12 11.71 -2.16 -19.21
CA SER A 12 13.06 -2.26 -19.80
C SER A 12 13.03 -2.89 -21.18
N SER A 13 12.33 -4.01 -21.31
CA SER A 13 12.23 -4.76 -22.59
C SER A 13 11.49 -4.00 -23.69
N TYR A 14 10.52 -3.15 -23.34
CA TYR A 14 9.87 -2.25 -24.30
C TYR A 14 10.79 -1.09 -24.71
N LEU A 15 11.56 -0.54 -23.77
CA LEU A 15 12.46 0.58 -24.04
C LEU A 15 13.66 0.18 -24.89
N ASP A 16 14.18 -1.04 -24.73
CA ASP A 16 15.30 -1.56 -25.53
C ASP A 16 14.83 -2.25 -26.84
N GLY A 17 13.50 -2.38 -27.02
CA GLY A 17 12.89 -2.94 -28.22
C GLY A 17 12.96 -4.46 -28.32
N SER A 18 13.37 -5.17 -27.26
CA SER A 18 13.43 -6.65 -27.23
C SER A 18 12.06 -7.30 -27.14
N LEU A 19 11.02 -6.54 -26.74
CA LEU A 19 9.64 -6.99 -26.60
C LEU A 19 8.67 -6.00 -27.23
N THR A 20 7.54 -6.50 -27.72
CA THR A 20 6.38 -5.68 -28.15
C THR A 20 5.13 -6.09 -27.36
N PRO A 21 4.14 -5.19 -27.18
CA PRO A 21 2.88 -5.54 -26.53
C PRO A 21 2.17 -6.74 -27.20
N THR A 22 2.19 -6.82 -28.53
CA THR A 22 1.59 -7.95 -29.28
C THR A 22 2.29 -9.27 -28.98
N ALA A 23 3.63 -9.29 -29.04
CA ALA A 23 4.39 -10.49 -28.69
C ALA A 23 4.17 -10.93 -27.24
N LEU A 24 4.03 -9.97 -26.31
CA LEU A 24 3.71 -10.30 -24.92
C LEU A 24 2.34 -10.96 -24.78
N VAL A 25 1.27 -10.41 -25.39
CA VAL A 25 -0.08 -10.98 -25.23
C VAL A 25 -0.20 -12.36 -25.90
N GLU A 26 0.52 -12.61 -26.99
CA GLU A 26 0.61 -13.95 -27.61
C GLU A 26 1.27 -14.96 -26.67
N ALA A 27 2.43 -14.62 -26.11
CA ALA A 27 3.15 -15.48 -25.17
C ALA A 27 2.35 -15.70 -23.88
N LEU A 28 1.70 -14.65 -23.36
CA LEU A 28 0.87 -14.72 -22.17
C LEU A 28 -0.36 -15.59 -22.38
N HIS A 29 -1.05 -15.46 -23.51
CA HIS A 29 -2.19 -16.31 -23.85
C HIS A 29 -1.79 -17.80 -23.92
N ALA A 30 -0.65 -18.10 -24.56
CA ALA A 30 -0.12 -19.47 -24.58
C ALA A 30 0.20 -19.98 -23.16
N GLN A 31 0.77 -19.14 -22.29
CA GLN A 31 1.04 -19.51 -20.89
C GLN A 31 -0.26 -19.76 -20.11
N MET A 32 -1.31 -18.96 -20.31
CA MET A 32 -2.63 -19.19 -19.69
C MET A 32 -3.23 -20.54 -20.09
N LEU A 33 -3.17 -20.89 -21.38
CA LEU A 33 -3.66 -22.19 -21.87
C LEU A 33 -2.87 -23.35 -21.27
N ALA A 34 -1.55 -23.21 -21.17
CA ALA A 34 -0.69 -24.23 -20.57
C ALA A 34 -0.96 -24.42 -19.07
N GLU A 35 -1.23 -23.35 -18.32
CA GLU A 35 -1.56 -23.43 -16.89
C GLU A 35 -2.91 -24.13 -16.67
N ASP A 36 -3.94 -23.77 -17.44
CA ASP A 36 -5.26 -24.41 -17.37
C ASP A 36 -5.20 -25.91 -17.68
N ALA A 37 -4.32 -26.33 -18.59
CA ALA A 37 -4.12 -27.74 -18.93
C ALA A 37 -3.43 -28.54 -17.80
N LEU A 38 -2.69 -27.87 -16.91
CA LEU A 38 -2.02 -28.53 -15.78
C LEU A 38 -2.96 -28.71 -14.58
N VAL A 39 -3.63 -27.63 -14.17
CA VAL A 39 -4.54 -27.63 -13.03
C VAL A 39 -5.65 -26.61 -13.26
N ASP A 40 -6.90 -27.05 -13.26
CA ASP A 40 -8.03 -26.12 -13.23
C ASP A 40 -8.13 -25.48 -11.86
N ARG A 41 -7.67 -24.23 -11.77
CA ARG A 41 -7.71 -23.45 -10.53
C ARG A 41 -8.92 -22.54 -10.42
N HIS A 42 -9.82 -22.54 -11.38
CA HIS A 42 -11.00 -21.68 -11.41
C HIS A 42 -10.68 -20.19 -11.20
N ILE A 43 -9.61 -19.72 -11.91
CA ILE A 43 -9.11 -18.33 -11.77
C ILE A 43 -10.05 -17.34 -12.43
N TRP A 44 -10.61 -17.70 -13.59
CA TRP A 44 -11.33 -16.81 -14.47
C TRP A 44 -12.83 -17.08 -14.50
N ILE A 45 -13.65 -16.04 -14.43
CA ILE A 45 -15.06 -16.08 -14.83
C ILE A 45 -15.17 -15.80 -16.33
N HIS A 46 -14.38 -14.82 -16.81
CA HIS A 46 -14.29 -14.52 -18.23
C HIS A 46 -12.84 -14.16 -18.59
N ARG A 47 -12.14 -15.05 -19.28
CA ARG A 47 -10.81 -14.77 -19.84
C ARG A 47 -10.98 -14.13 -21.21
N LEU A 48 -10.27 -13.02 -21.49
CA LEU A 48 -10.28 -12.42 -22.81
C LEU A 48 -9.59 -13.34 -23.82
N SER A 49 -10.13 -13.38 -25.04
CA SER A 49 -9.49 -14.11 -26.16
C SER A 49 -8.20 -13.39 -26.59
N LEU A 50 -7.35 -14.10 -27.32
CA LEU A 50 -6.14 -13.51 -27.90
C LEU A 50 -6.50 -12.28 -28.77
N GLU A 51 -7.55 -12.40 -29.59
CA GLU A 51 -8.01 -11.32 -30.46
C GLU A 51 -8.41 -10.08 -29.63
N ALA A 52 -9.15 -10.27 -28.54
CA ALA A 52 -9.57 -9.16 -27.67
C ALA A 52 -8.37 -8.49 -27.01
N MET A 53 -7.39 -9.24 -26.50
CA MET A 53 -6.15 -8.69 -25.95
C MET A 53 -5.31 -7.98 -27.03
N THR A 54 -5.27 -8.52 -28.25
CA THR A 54 -4.53 -7.93 -29.37
C THR A 54 -5.09 -6.58 -29.79
N VAL A 55 -6.40 -6.34 -29.63
CA VAL A 55 -7.00 -5.00 -29.88
C VAL A 55 -6.33 -3.95 -28.99
N TYR A 56 -6.19 -4.22 -27.67
CA TYR A 56 -5.52 -3.29 -26.75
C TYR A 56 -4.03 -3.16 -27.06
N ALA A 57 -3.34 -4.27 -27.35
CA ALA A 57 -1.92 -4.26 -27.69
C ALA A 57 -1.65 -3.46 -28.98
N SER A 58 -2.50 -3.61 -30.01
CA SER A 58 -2.38 -2.91 -31.28
C SER A 58 -2.65 -1.41 -31.15
N ALA A 59 -3.49 -0.98 -30.22
CA ALA A 59 -3.74 0.43 -29.93
C ALA A 59 -2.50 1.16 -29.39
N LEU A 60 -1.48 0.44 -28.92
CA LEU A 60 -0.21 0.98 -28.45
C LEU A 60 0.84 1.09 -29.58
N GLN A 61 0.56 0.54 -30.74
CA GLN A 61 1.51 0.57 -31.87
C GLN A 61 1.84 2.01 -32.28
N GLY A 62 3.13 2.33 -32.38
CA GLY A 62 3.61 3.67 -32.71
C GLY A 62 3.60 4.69 -31.56
N ARG A 63 3.15 4.29 -30.35
CA ARG A 63 3.29 5.12 -29.14
C ARG A 63 4.69 4.91 -28.53
N ASP A 64 5.28 5.97 -27.97
CA ASP A 64 6.54 5.83 -27.22
C ASP A 64 6.25 5.21 -25.83
N PRO A 65 6.95 4.10 -25.47
CA PRO A 65 6.82 3.52 -24.13
C PRO A 65 7.11 4.49 -22.97
N LYS A 66 7.82 5.60 -23.23
CA LYS A 66 8.11 6.62 -22.22
C LYS A 66 6.92 7.48 -21.87
N ASP A 67 5.97 7.63 -22.79
CA ASP A 67 4.81 8.51 -22.62
C ASP A 67 3.68 7.87 -21.81
N LEU A 68 3.69 6.55 -21.69
CA LEU A 68 2.65 5.78 -21.02
C LEU A 68 3.24 5.00 -19.84
N PRO A 69 2.86 5.32 -18.59
CA PRO A 69 3.44 4.71 -17.38
C PRO A 69 3.21 3.19 -17.28
N LEU A 70 2.15 2.68 -17.91
CA LEU A 70 1.79 1.25 -17.92
C LEU A 70 1.77 0.66 -19.33
N TYR A 71 2.61 1.17 -20.24
CA TYR A 71 2.69 0.72 -21.63
C TYR A 71 2.85 -0.80 -21.73
N GLY A 72 1.84 -1.48 -22.32
CA GLY A 72 1.87 -2.91 -22.57
C GLY A 72 1.78 -3.80 -21.32
N ILE A 73 1.43 -3.26 -20.13
CA ILE A 73 1.38 -4.02 -18.88
C ILE A 73 0.06 -4.80 -18.77
N PRO A 74 0.08 -6.15 -18.70
CA PRO A 74 -1.12 -6.97 -18.62
C PRO A 74 -1.70 -6.96 -17.21
N PHE A 75 -3.04 -6.84 -17.07
CA PHE A 75 -3.71 -6.85 -15.77
C PHE A 75 -5.04 -7.60 -15.76
N ALA A 76 -5.34 -8.21 -14.62
CA ALA A 76 -6.61 -8.88 -14.36
C ALA A 76 -7.56 -7.97 -13.56
N ILE A 77 -8.87 -8.24 -13.67
CA ILE A 77 -9.93 -7.44 -13.09
C ILE A 77 -10.88 -8.36 -12.32
N LYS A 78 -11.07 -8.14 -11.02
CA LYS A 78 -12.08 -8.87 -10.25
C LYS A 78 -13.46 -8.69 -10.86
N ASP A 79 -14.26 -9.75 -10.95
CA ASP A 79 -15.51 -9.73 -11.72
C ASP A 79 -16.66 -8.92 -11.09
N ASN A 80 -16.42 -8.20 -10.03
CA ASN A 80 -17.34 -7.15 -9.56
C ASN A 80 -16.91 -5.73 -10.00
N ILE A 81 -15.91 -5.60 -10.88
CA ILE A 81 -15.41 -4.33 -11.44
C ILE A 81 -15.64 -4.34 -12.95
N ASP A 82 -16.24 -3.30 -13.48
CA ASP A 82 -16.67 -3.20 -14.88
C ASP A 82 -15.51 -3.05 -15.86
N LEU A 83 -15.57 -3.82 -16.95
CA LEU A 83 -14.80 -3.64 -18.17
C LEU A 83 -15.81 -3.49 -19.33
N ALA A 84 -15.75 -2.40 -20.07
CA ALA A 84 -16.68 -2.11 -21.15
C ALA A 84 -16.78 -3.25 -22.17
N GLY A 85 -18.01 -3.64 -22.52
CA GLY A 85 -18.28 -4.71 -23.48
C GLY A 85 -18.05 -6.14 -22.95
N VAL A 86 -17.63 -6.31 -21.69
CA VAL A 86 -17.38 -7.62 -21.08
C VAL A 86 -18.36 -7.83 -19.91
N PRO A 87 -19.04 -8.98 -19.82
CA PRO A 87 -20.01 -9.21 -18.74
C PRO A 87 -19.38 -9.05 -17.35
N THR A 88 -20.15 -8.45 -16.45
CA THR A 88 -19.87 -8.35 -15.02
C THR A 88 -20.94 -9.14 -14.27
N THR A 89 -20.54 -10.09 -13.41
CA THR A 89 -21.45 -11.01 -12.74
C THR A 89 -21.34 -11.00 -11.22
N ALA A 90 -20.24 -10.51 -10.64
CA ALA A 90 -19.90 -10.66 -9.23
C ALA A 90 -19.96 -12.13 -8.75
N ALA A 91 -19.57 -13.09 -9.59
CA ALA A 91 -19.70 -14.54 -9.42
C ALA A 91 -21.15 -15.02 -9.20
N CYS A 92 -22.12 -14.33 -9.83
CA CYS A 92 -23.53 -14.72 -9.87
C CYS A 92 -24.02 -14.62 -11.31
N PRO A 93 -24.10 -15.74 -12.08
CA PRO A 93 -24.48 -15.72 -13.49
C PRO A 93 -25.84 -15.05 -13.76
N GLU A 94 -26.80 -15.20 -12.84
CA GLU A 94 -28.15 -14.63 -12.96
C GLU A 94 -28.19 -13.12 -12.72
N TYR A 95 -27.10 -12.53 -12.18
CA TYR A 95 -26.93 -11.10 -11.99
C TYR A 95 -26.25 -10.41 -13.17
N ALA A 96 -25.74 -11.18 -14.13
CA ALA A 96 -24.91 -10.70 -15.23
C ALA A 96 -25.53 -9.50 -15.99
N TYR A 97 -24.68 -8.50 -16.25
CA TYR A 97 -24.94 -7.41 -17.20
C TYR A 97 -23.66 -7.07 -17.96
N THR A 98 -23.80 -6.45 -19.13
CA THR A 98 -22.65 -6.00 -19.91
C THR A 98 -22.59 -4.47 -19.83
N PRO A 99 -21.56 -3.89 -19.19
CA PRO A 99 -21.43 -2.44 -19.06
C PRO A 99 -20.98 -1.78 -20.38
N ASP A 100 -21.54 -0.61 -20.70
CA ASP A 100 -21.12 0.20 -21.85
C ASP A 100 -19.82 0.97 -21.58
N LYS A 101 -19.47 1.16 -20.30
CA LYS A 101 -18.28 1.88 -19.85
C LYS A 101 -17.51 1.06 -18.81
N SER A 102 -16.20 1.14 -18.87
CA SER A 102 -15.35 0.58 -17.82
C SER A 102 -15.50 1.37 -16.51
N ALA A 103 -15.25 0.70 -15.38
CA ALA A 103 -15.03 1.38 -14.11
C ALA A 103 -13.93 2.44 -14.27
N THR A 104 -14.04 3.55 -13.54
CA THR A 104 -13.10 4.69 -13.67
C THR A 104 -11.66 4.24 -13.51
N VAL A 105 -11.36 3.39 -12.52
CA VAL A 105 -10.00 2.87 -12.30
C VAL A 105 -9.51 2.03 -13.47
N VAL A 106 -10.37 1.20 -14.07
CA VAL A 106 -10.02 0.37 -15.25
C VAL A 106 -9.75 1.24 -16.46
N GLN A 107 -10.59 2.25 -16.69
CA GLN A 107 -10.43 3.18 -17.80
C GLN A 107 -9.09 3.92 -17.72
N ARG A 108 -8.74 4.46 -16.54
CA ARG A 108 -7.46 5.15 -16.31
C ARG A 108 -6.25 4.25 -16.58
N LEU A 109 -6.30 2.99 -16.17
CA LEU A 109 -5.22 2.04 -16.41
C LEU A 109 -5.06 1.72 -17.90
N ILE A 110 -6.17 1.55 -18.64
CA ILE A 110 -6.15 1.34 -20.09
C ILE A 110 -5.59 2.58 -20.82
N GLU A 111 -6.01 3.77 -20.44
CA GLU A 111 -5.49 5.04 -20.99
C GLU A 111 -4.01 5.23 -20.72
N ALA A 112 -3.49 4.70 -19.61
CA ALA A 112 -2.07 4.65 -19.27
C ALA A 112 -1.28 3.55 -20.02
N GLY A 113 -1.95 2.76 -20.88
CA GLY A 113 -1.35 1.75 -21.72
C GLY A 113 -1.44 0.31 -21.19
N ALA A 114 -2.15 0.06 -20.09
CA ALA A 114 -2.32 -1.30 -19.58
C ALA A 114 -3.31 -2.12 -20.43
N ILE A 115 -3.09 -3.45 -20.48
CA ILE A 115 -3.86 -4.39 -21.28
C ILE A 115 -4.67 -5.30 -20.36
N PRO A 116 -6.02 -5.22 -20.36
CA PRO A 116 -6.85 -6.15 -19.60
C PRO A 116 -6.74 -7.57 -20.18
N VAL A 117 -6.66 -8.59 -19.29
CA VAL A 117 -6.52 -9.98 -19.72
C VAL A 117 -7.71 -10.86 -19.34
N GLY A 118 -8.58 -10.39 -18.42
CA GLY A 118 -9.78 -11.14 -18.04
C GLY A 118 -10.42 -10.65 -16.76
N LYS A 119 -11.63 -11.21 -16.51
CA LYS A 119 -12.44 -11.01 -15.31
C LYS A 119 -12.22 -12.21 -14.36
N ALA A 120 -11.67 -11.94 -13.20
CA ALA A 120 -11.21 -12.93 -12.24
C ALA A 120 -12.30 -13.37 -11.27
N ASN A 121 -12.27 -14.65 -10.88
CA ASN A 121 -13.19 -15.28 -9.93
C ASN A 121 -13.08 -14.68 -8.52
N LEU A 122 -14.17 -14.76 -7.75
CA LEU A 122 -14.29 -14.17 -6.42
C LEU A 122 -15.28 -14.92 -5.55
N ASP A 123 -15.24 -14.74 -4.22
CA ASP A 123 -16.39 -15.08 -3.38
C ASP A 123 -17.57 -14.20 -3.80
N GLN A 124 -18.72 -14.82 -4.08
CA GLN A 124 -19.90 -14.18 -4.65
C GLN A 124 -20.30 -12.90 -3.92
N PHE A 125 -20.55 -11.80 -4.67
CA PHE A 125 -20.81 -10.45 -4.16
C PHE A 125 -19.78 -9.97 -3.14
N ALA A 126 -18.51 -10.35 -3.33
CA ALA A 126 -17.39 -10.04 -2.43
C ALA A 126 -17.65 -10.40 -0.95
N THR A 127 -18.47 -11.45 -0.70
CA THR A 127 -18.88 -11.88 0.63
C THR A 127 -18.13 -13.14 1.07
N GLY A 128 -16.88 -12.97 1.48
CA GLY A 128 -16.00 -14.02 1.98
C GLY A 128 -14.54 -13.59 2.03
N LEU A 129 -13.72 -14.45 2.66
CA LEU A 129 -12.26 -14.30 2.77
C LEU A 129 -11.53 -15.58 2.33
N VAL A 130 -12.24 -16.50 1.68
CA VAL A 130 -11.79 -17.88 1.44
C VAL A 130 -11.57 -18.23 -0.03
N GLY A 131 -12.33 -17.61 -0.96
CA GLY A 131 -12.24 -17.91 -2.40
C GLY A 131 -12.94 -19.19 -2.84
N VAL A 132 -13.85 -19.74 -2.01
CA VAL A 132 -14.61 -20.96 -2.31
C VAL A 132 -16.09 -20.75 -2.54
N ARG A 133 -16.57 -19.50 -2.39
CA ARG A 133 -18.01 -19.16 -2.49
C ARG A 133 -18.37 -18.69 -3.90
N SER A 134 -18.13 -19.54 -4.89
CA SER A 134 -18.38 -19.23 -6.29
C SER A 134 -19.02 -20.41 -7.03
N PRO A 135 -20.04 -20.19 -7.86
CA PRO A 135 -20.61 -21.23 -8.71
C PRO A 135 -19.66 -21.67 -9.84
N HIS A 136 -18.60 -20.88 -10.09
CA HIS A 136 -17.54 -21.23 -11.05
C HIS A 136 -16.47 -22.16 -10.45
N GLY A 137 -16.67 -22.64 -9.23
CA GLY A 137 -15.73 -23.50 -8.50
C GLY A 137 -14.85 -22.72 -7.51
N ALA A 138 -14.29 -23.45 -6.53
CA ALA A 138 -13.34 -22.92 -5.56
C ALA A 138 -12.04 -22.50 -6.26
N CYS A 139 -11.66 -21.22 -6.13
CA CYS A 139 -10.39 -20.75 -6.66
C CYS A 139 -9.23 -21.32 -5.82
N ARG A 140 -8.40 -22.16 -6.44
CA ARG A 140 -7.33 -22.90 -5.78
C ARG A 140 -6.09 -22.01 -5.61
N ASN A 141 -5.38 -22.17 -4.51
CA ASN A 141 -4.15 -21.44 -4.21
C ASN A 141 -3.06 -21.67 -5.30
N ALA A 142 -2.25 -20.65 -5.57
CA ALA A 142 -1.21 -20.70 -6.59
C ALA A 142 -0.04 -21.63 -6.22
N ILE A 143 0.23 -21.84 -4.94
CA ILE A 143 1.36 -22.61 -4.42
C ILE A 143 0.94 -24.05 -4.14
N ASP A 144 -0.14 -24.22 -3.36
CA ASP A 144 -0.71 -25.52 -3.08
C ASP A 144 -2.22 -25.51 -3.40
N HIS A 145 -2.64 -26.29 -4.38
CA HIS A 145 -4.01 -26.31 -4.89
C HIS A 145 -5.04 -26.95 -3.94
N ASP A 146 -4.63 -27.58 -2.86
CA ASP A 146 -5.52 -28.12 -1.83
C ASP A 146 -5.94 -27.04 -0.81
N TYR A 147 -5.20 -25.92 -0.75
CA TYR A 147 -5.48 -24.79 0.11
C TYR A 147 -6.36 -23.74 -0.57
N VAL A 148 -7.08 -22.98 0.27
CA VAL A 148 -7.81 -21.81 -0.19
C VAL A 148 -6.85 -20.75 -0.75
N SER A 149 -7.26 -20.07 -1.81
CA SER A 149 -6.52 -18.90 -2.33
C SER A 149 -6.63 -17.67 -1.42
N GLY A 150 -7.51 -17.73 -0.41
CA GLY A 150 -8.03 -16.53 0.21
C GLY A 150 -9.05 -15.83 -0.69
N GLY A 151 -9.82 -14.92 -0.09
CA GLY A 151 -10.92 -14.23 -0.77
C GLY A 151 -11.18 -12.84 -0.15
N SER A 152 -12.13 -12.13 -0.69
CA SER A 152 -12.99 -12.48 -1.82
C SER A 152 -12.32 -12.34 -3.18
N SER A 153 -11.16 -11.66 -3.33
CA SER A 153 -10.44 -11.42 -4.59
C SER A 153 -9.54 -12.61 -4.96
N ALA A 154 -10.11 -13.78 -5.04
CA ALA A 154 -9.41 -15.05 -5.18
C ALA A 154 -8.62 -15.16 -6.50
N GLY A 155 -9.31 -15.10 -7.64
CA GLY A 155 -8.69 -15.18 -8.96
C GLY A 155 -7.75 -14.00 -9.24
N SER A 156 -8.02 -12.81 -8.65
CA SER A 156 -7.12 -11.65 -8.74
C SER A 156 -5.74 -11.96 -8.18
N ALA A 157 -5.66 -12.56 -6.99
CA ALA A 157 -4.38 -12.94 -6.40
C ALA A 157 -3.71 -14.08 -7.17
N VAL A 158 -4.45 -15.16 -7.48
CA VAL A 158 -3.88 -16.35 -8.13
C VAL A 158 -3.35 -16.03 -9.51
N SER A 159 -4.04 -15.19 -10.31
CA SER A 159 -3.57 -14.78 -11.64
C SER A 159 -2.20 -14.08 -11.61
N VAL A 160 -1.99 -13.19 -10.66
CA VAL A 160 -0.71 -12.47 -10.48
C VAL A 160 0.37 -13.43 -9.97
N ALA A 161 0.05 -14.24 -8.95
CA ALA A 161 1.01 -15.18 -8.37
C ALA A 161 1.56 -16.19 -9.38
N LEU A 162 0.73 -16.63 -10.31
CA LEU A 162 1.14 -17.56 -11.37
C LEU A 162 1.83 -16.88 -12.57
N GLY A 163 1.99 -15.55 -12.56
CA GLY A 163 2.54 -14.80 -13.68
C GLY A 163 1.61 -14.79 -14.90
N LEU A 164 0.29 -14.76 -14.69
CA LEU A 164 -0.74 -14.62 -15.75
C LEU A 164 -1.24 -13.18 -15.89
N ALA A 165 -0.79 -12.30 -15.00
CA ALA A 165 -0.95 -10.86 -15.04
C ALA A 165 0.18 -10.20 -14.23
N SER A 166 0.58 -8.98 -14.58
CA SER A 166 1.56 -8.19 -13.85
C SER A 166 1.00 -7.69 -12.52
N PHE A 167 -0.25 -7.27 -12.56
CA PHE A 167 -1.05 -6.86 -11.40
C PHE A 167 -2.52 -7.20 -11.62
N SER A 168 -3.30 -7.10 -10.56
CA SER A 168 -4.75 -7.27 -10.65
C SER A 168 -5.48 -6.28 -9.75
N LEU A 169 -6.64 -5.83 -10.22
CA LEU A 169 -7.60 -5.13 -9.37
C LEU A 169 -8.46 -6.15 -8.63
N GLY A 170 -8.59 -5.93 -7.33
CA GLY A 170 -9.56 -6.58 -6.46
C GLY A 170 -10.41 -5.55 -5.73
N THR A 171 -11.14 -5.98 -4.71
CA THR A 171 -11.82 -5.12 -3.74
C THR A 171 -11.50 -5.56 -2.32
N ASP A 172 -11.47 -4.63 -1.37
CA ASP A 172 -11.27 -4.93 0.04
C ASP A 172 -12.31 -4.19 0.88
N THR A 173 -13.15 -4.94 1.56
CA THR A 173 -14.14 -4.44 2.54
C THR A 173 -13.75 -4.87 3.95
N ALA A 174 -13.15 -6.08 4.07
CA ALA A 174 -12.86 -6.76 5.33
C ALA A 174 -11.44 -7.37 5.39
N GLY A 175 -10.73 -7.41 4.26
CA GLY A 175 -9.44 -8.09 4.12
C GLY A 175 -9.24 -8.72 2.75
N SER A 176 -10.20 -8.54 1.84
CA SER A 176 -10.21 -9.21 0.54
C SER A 176 -9.12 -8.75 -0.43
N GLY A 177 -8.39 -7.67 -0.14
CA GLY A 177 -7.20 -7.23 -0.86
C GLY A 177 -5.90 -7.68 -0.20
N ARG A 178 -5.95 -8.17 1.05
CA ARG A 178 -4.78 -8.51 1.87
C ARG A 178 -4.61 -10.01 2.08
N ILE A 179 -5.66 -10.71 2.51
CA ILE A 179 -5.61 -12.17 2.79
C ILE A 179 -5.22 -12.97 1.56
N PRO A 180 -5.84 -12.78 0.37
CA PRO A 180 -5.42 -13.51 -0.83
C PRO A 180 -3.97 -13.18 -1.24
N ALA A 181 -3.50 -11.95 -1.03
CA ALA A 181 -2.10 -11.59 -1.27
C ALA A 181 -1.16 -12.39 -0.36
N GLY A 182 -1.45 -12.42 0.96
CA GLY A 182 -0.65 -13.18 1.93
C GLY A 182 -0.58 -14.68 1.63
N PHE A 183 -1.68 -15.28 1.17
CA PHE A 183 -1.73 -16.71 0.85
C PHE A 183 -1.11 -17.08 -0.51
N ASN A 184 -0.81 -16.11 -1.35
CA ASN A 184 -0.23 -16.34 -2.68
C ASN A 184 1.15 -15.66 -2.88
N ASN A 185 1.84 -15.30 -1.78
CA ASN A 185 3.18 -14.67 -1.80
C ASN A 185 3.22 -13.39 -2.65
N LEU A 186 2.25 -12.49 -2.44
CA LEU A 186 2.09 -11.25 -3.18
C LEU A 186 2.02 -10.04 -2.26
N VAL A 187 2.32 -8.88 -2.83
CA VAL A 187 1.96 -7.61 -2.22
C VAL A 187 0.49 -7.31 -2.51
N GLY A 188 -0.26 -6.99 -1.44
CA GLY A 188 -1.67 -6.60 -1.51
C GLY A 188 -1.91 -5.24 -0.89
N LEU A 189 -2.17 -4.23 -1.71
CA LEU A 189 -2.48 -2.88 -1.25
C LEU A 189 -3.99 -2.70 -1.06
N LYS A 190 -4.41 -2.38 0.16
CA LYS A 190 -5.69 -1.78 0.48
C LYS A 190 -5.50 -0.28 0.64
N PRO A 191 -5.82 0.55 -0.37
CA PRO A 191 -5.69 1.99 -0.27
C PRO A 191 -6.58 2.59 0.83
N SER A 192 -6.32 3.82 1.21
CA SER A 192 -7.24 4.64 2.01
C SER A 192 -8.62 4.69 1.38
N CYS A 193 -9.70 4.63 2.16
CA CYS A 193 -11.06 4.69 1.63
C CYS A 193 -11.27 5.97 0.82
N GLY A 194 -11.89 5.84 -0.36
CA GLY A 194 -12.15 6.96 -1.28
C GLY A 194 -10.93 7.49 -2.04
N ARG A 195 -9.73 6.90 -1.88
CA ARG A 195 -8.55 7.26 -2.68
C ARG A 195 -8.70 6.86 -4.15
N LEU A 196 -9.26 5.68 -4.39
CA LEU A 196 -9.66 5.20 -5.70
C LEU A 196 -11.18 5.29 -5.82
N PRO A 197 -11.74 5.83 -6.92
CA PRO A 197 -13.18 5.86 -7.12
C PRO A 197 -13.72 4.45 -7.34
N THR A 198 -14.93 4.20 -6.85
CA THR A 198 -15.65 2.94 -6.98
C THR A 198 -16.75 2.99 -8.04
N THR A 199 -16.77 4.01 -8.89
CA THR A 199 -17.66 4.08 -10.07
C THR A 199 -17.43 2.85 -10.97
N GLY A 200 -18.50 2.09 -11.26
CA GLY A 200 -18.41 0.83 -12.03
C GLY A 200 -17.97 -0.37 -11.19
N VAL A 201 -18.10 -0.31 -9.86
CA VAL A 201 -17.85 -1.43 -8.96
C VAL A 201 -19.16 -1.87 -8.31
N ILE A 202 -19.51 -3.16 -8.41
CA ILE A 202 -20.63 -3.74 -7.63
C ILE A 202 -20.21 -3.77 -6.17
N PRO A 203 -20.91 -3.06 -5.28
CA PRO A 203 -20.51 -2.93 -3.88
C PRO A 203 -20.82 -4.19 -3.05
N ALA A 204 -20.00 -4.39 -2.01
CA ALA A 204 -20.35 -5.21 -0.86
C ALA A 204 -20.89 -4.33 0.28
N CYS A 205 -20.06 -3.40 0.76
CA CYS A 205 -20.42 -2.32 1.69
C CYS A 205 -19.89 -1.01 1.13
N ARG A 206 -20.73 -0.23 0.49
CA ARG A 206 -20.32 0.97 -0.26
C ARG A 206 -19.58 1.99 0.60
N THR A 207 -19.91 2.06 1.90
CA THR A 207 -19.23 2.96 2.85
C THR A 207 -17.82 2.50 3.24
N LEU A 208 -17.46 1.25 2.94
CA LEU A 208 -16.18 0.63 3.34
C LEU A 208 -15.34 0.14 2.17
N ASP A 209 -15.97 -0.14 1.03
CA ASP A 209 -15.29 -0.78 -0.10
C ASP A 209 -14.18 0.10 -0.67
N VAL A 210 -13.06 -0.54 -0.96
CA VAL A 210 -11.98 0.06 -1.74
C VAL A 210 -11.59 -0.88 -2.88
N VAL A 211 -11.18 -0.33 -4.02
CA VAL A 211 -10.47 -1.09 -5.03
C VAL A 211 -9.08 -1.37 -4.49
N SER A 212 -8.70 -2.64 -4.44
CA SER A 212 -7.38 -3.11 -3.98
C SER A 212 -6.48 -3.51 -5.15
N ILE A 213 -5.18 -3.45 -4.93
CA ILE A 213 -4.18 -3.76 -5.95
C ILE A 213 -3.34 -4.95 -5.48
N PHE A 214 -3.33 -6.01 -6.29
CA PHE A 214 -2.43 -7.15 -6.15
C PHE A 214 -1.27 -6.98 -7.13
N ALA A 215 -0.04 -7.08 -6.64
CA ALA A 215 1.14 -6.94 -7.49
C ALA A 215 2.28 -7.85 -7.03
N LEU A 216 3.22 -8.11 -7.92
CA LEU A 216 4.42 -8.87 -7.62
C LEU A 216 5.32 -8.15 -6.63
N THR A 217 5.37 -6.81 -6.70
CA THR A 217 6.18 -5.98 -5.81
C THR A 217 5.42 -4.74 -5.32
N ALA A 218 5.88 -4.14 -4.21
CA ALA A 218 5.30 -2.89 -3.73
C ALA A 218 5.56 -1.71 -4.68
N ALA A 219 6.64 -1.77 -5.46
CA ALA A 219 6.93 -0.77 -6.49
C ALA A 219 5.91 -0.84 -7.64
N ASP A 220 5.53 -2.05 -8.06
CA ASP A 220 4.50 -2.25 -9.07
C ASP A 220 3.14 -1.74 -8.55
N ALA A 221 2.77 -2.08 -7.31
CA ALA A 221 1.54 -1.59 -6.68
C ALA A 221 1.50 -0.05 -6.59
N ALA A 222 2.64 0.58 -6.29
CA ALA A 222 2.77 2.04 -6.24
C ALA A 222 2.54 2.69 -7.61
N SER A 223 3.10 2.10 -8.67
CA SER A 223 2.92 2.58 -10.06
C SER A 223 1.46 2.51 -10.49
N VAL A 224 0.77 1.42 -10.15
CA VAL A 224 -0.66 1.24 -10.44
C VAL A 224 -1.52 2.23 -9.63
N LEU A 225 -1.22 2.41 -8.34
CA LEU A 225 -1.93 3.37 -7.48
C LEU A 225 -1.83 4.80 -8.04
N ALA A 226 -0.63 5.23 -8.45
CA ALA A 226 -0.40 6.57 -8.97
C ALA A 226 -1.20 6.89 -10.24
N VAL A 227 -1.48 5.88 -11.06
CA VAL A 227 -2.32 6.04 -12.27
C VAL A 227 -3.80 6.02 -11.95
N ALA A 228 -4.22 5.15 -11.02
CA ALA A 228 -5.63 4.90 -10.76
C ALA A 228 -6.27 5.91 -9.79
N GLU A 229 -5.46 6.61 -8.95
CA GLU A 229 -5.96 7.48 -7.86
C GLU A 229 -6.64 8.77 -8.33
N GLY A 230 -7.42 9.35 -7.42
CA GLY A 230 -8.07 10.65 -7.56
C GLY A 230 -9.57 10.58 -7.80
N GLU A 231 -10.26 11.66 -7.47
CA GLU A 231 -11.70 11.81 -7.65
C GLU A 231 -12.11 11.74 -9.13
N ASP A 232 -13.31 11.25 -9.42
CA ASP A 232 -13.87 11.18 -10.78
C ASP A 232 -15.10 12.09 -10.98
N GLY A 233 -15.52 12.76 -9.91
CA GLY A 233 -16.71 13.64 -9.93
C GLY A 233 -18.05 12.88 -10.01
N ILE A 234 -18.04 11.55 -9.91
CA ILE A 234 -19.22 10.68 -10.01
C ILE A 234 -19.42 9.91 -8.70
N ASP A 235 -18.35 9.31 -8.18
CA ASP A 235 -18.40 8.58 -6.91
C ASP A 235 -18.44 9.54 -5.71
N SER A 236 -19.58 9.56 -5.02
CA SER A 236 -19.77 10.40 -3.82
C SER A 236 -18.93 9.97 -2.61
N PHE A 237 -18.29 8.80 -2.65
CA PHE A 237 -17.36 8.32 -1.62
C PHE A 237 -15.89 8.56 -1.99
N ALA A 238 -15.60 8.88 -3.25
CA ALA A 238 -14.27 9.34 -3.62
C ALA A 238 -13.97 10.70 -2.95
N ARG A 239 -12.76 10.85 -2.47
CA ARG A 239 -12.37 12.06 -1.75
C ARG A 239 -10.89 12.39 -1.94
N ARG A 240 -10.59 13.66 -1.84
CA ARG A 240 -9.20 14.11 -1.79
C ARG A 240 -8.52 13.55 -0.53
N MET A 241 -7.36 12.95 -0.73
CA MET A 241 -6.58 12.44 0.39
C MET A 241 -6.02 13.59 1.23
N PRO A 242 -5.86 13.39 2.57
CA PRO A 242 -5.09 14.31 3.38
C PRO A 242 -3.66 14.43 2.84
N GLU A 243 -3.01 15.55 3.10
CA GLU A 243 -1.61 15.72 2.72
C GLU A 243 -0.77 14.54 3.23
N PRO A 244 0.15 14.01 2.41
CA PRO A 244 0.84 12.74 2.72
C PRO A 244 1.80 12.90 3.88
N GLY A 245 1.80 13.61 4.80
CA GLY A 245 2.63 13.71 6.01
C GLY A 245 3.98 12.97 5.94
N PHE A 246 4.62 12.79 7.05
CA PHE A 246 5.92 12.11 7.14
C PHE A 246 5.92 10.71 6.49
N ASN A 247 6.88 10.48 5.59
CA ASN A 247 7.11 9.17 4.97
C ASN A 247 8.11 8.36 5.81
N PHE A 248 7.60 7.58 6.76
CA PHE A 248 8.41 6.73 7.63
C PHE A 248 9.20 5.65 6.85
N GLY A 249 8.79 5.30 5.65
CA GLY A 249 9.53 4.36 4.79
C GLY A 249 10.88 4.92 4.30
N ASN A 250 11.06 6.23 4.30
CA ASN A 250 12.34 6.89 3.98
C ASN A 250 13.19 7.20 5.21
N ALA A 251 12.61 7.10 6.41
CA ALA A 251 13.33 7.39 7.64
C ALA A 251 14.38 6.32 7.97
N ALA A 252 15.48 6.76 8.59
CA ALA A 252 16.49 5.85 9.14
C ALA A 252 16.00 5.15 10.43
N ALA A 253 15.02 5.73 11.11
CA ALA A 253 14.38 5.17 12.29
C ALA A 253 12.86 5.42 12.25
N PHE A 254 12.08 4.44 12.67
CA PHE A 254 10.62 4.50 12.74
C PHE A 254 10.11 3.67 13.93
N ARG A 255 8.87 3.91 14.36
CA ARG A 255 8.22 3.17 15.45
C ARG A 255 7.03 2.40 14.90
N PHE A 256 6.92 1.13 15.24
CA PHE A 256 5.80 0.32 14.79
C PHE A 256 5.11 -0.41 15.94
N GLY A 257 3.78 -0.46 15.87
CA GLY A 257 2.97 -1.14 16.87
C GLY A 257 2.95 -2.65 16.64
N VAL A 258 3.13 -3.42 17.70
CA VAL A 258 3.01 -4.87 17.72
C VAL A 258 1.95 -5.26 18.74
N PRO A 259 0.94 -6.09 18.40
CA PRO A 259 -0.03 -6.58 19.38
C PRO A 259 0.67 -7.28 20.55
N ARG A 260 0.15 -7.11 21.78
CA ARG A 260 0.65 -7.84 22.93
C ARG A 260 0.59 -9.36 22.70
N PRO A 261 1.49 -10.16 23.27
CA PRO A 261 1.51 -11.62 23.07
C PRO A 261 0.16 -12.32 23.33
N GLN A 262 -0.59 -11.87 24.35
CA GLN A 262 -1.91 -12.42 24.67
C GLN A 262 -3.03 -12.03 23.68
N ASP A 263 -2.78 -11.04 22.82
CA ASP A 263 -3.73 -10.59 21.80
C ASP A 263 -3.49 -11.29 20.44
N LEU A 264 -2.39 -12.04 20.32
CA LEU A 264 -2.05 -12.81 19.12
C LEU A 264 -2.78 -14.16 19.12
N GLU A 265 -3.47 -14.45 18.01
CA GLU A 265 -4.23 -15.67 17.81
C GLU A 265 -3.92 -16.30 16.44
N PHE A 266 -3.50 -17.54 16.44
CA PHE A 266 -3.13 -18.26 15.22
C PHE A 266 -4.01 -19.51 14.96
N HIS A 267 -5.07 -19.70 15.74
CA HIS A 267 -6.05 -20.78 15.55
C HIS A 267 -5.42 -22.17 15.36
N GLY A 268 -4.44 -22.48 16.20
CA GLY A 268 -3.75 -23.78 16.19
C GLY A 268 -2.57 -23.88 15.22
N ASN A 269 -2.25 -22.84 14.48
CA ASN A 269 -1.05 -22.81 13.64
C ASN A 269 0.20 -22.52 14.49
N ALA A 270 0.97 -23.57 14.79
CA ALA A 270 2.16 -23.49 15.63
C ALA A 270 3.30 -22.65 14.99
N GLU A 271 3.31 -22.50 13.68
CA GLU A 271 4.33 -21.72 12.97
C GLU A 271 4.00 -20.22 12.92
N GLY A 272 2.75 -19.82 13.14
CA GLY A 272 2.30 -18.45 12.97
C GLY A 272 3.05 -17.44 13.87
N LEU A 273 3.20 -17.75 15.16
CA LEU A 273 3.90 -16.87 16.09
C LEU A 273 5.41 -16.73 15.76
N PRO A 274 6.18 -17.81 15.54
CA PRO A 274 7.57 -17.71 15.13
C PRO A 274 7.77 -16.89 13.84
N GLN A 275 6.92 -17.07 12.84
CA GLN A 275 6.99 -16.31 11.58
C GLN A 275 6.70 -14.81 11.78
N PHE A 276 5.72 -14.49 12.61
CA PHE A 276 5.42 -13.11 12.96
C PHE A 276 6.58 -12.45 13.73
N GLN A 277 7.18 -13.15 14.69
CA GLN A 277 8.35 -12.67 15.43
C GLN A 277 9.56 -12.45 14.53
N ALA A 278 9.78 -13.30 13.53
CA ALA A 278 10.83 -13.11 12.54
C ALA A 278 10.61 -11.83 11.73
N ALA A 279 9.37 -11.51 11.34
CA ALA A 279 9.05 -10.27 10.66
C ALA A 279 9.26 -9.02 11.56
N VAL A 280 8.95 -9.11 12.86
CA VAL A 280 9.25 -8.06 13.85
C VAL A 280 10.76 -7.81 13.91
N ALA A 281 11.57 -8.87 14.09
CA ALA A 281 13.03 -8.76 14.15
C ALA A 281 13.62 -8.18 12.85
N LEU A 282 13.04 -8.51 11.69
CA LEU A 282 13.46 -7.96 10.42
C LEU A 282 13.23 -6.45 10.35
N LEU A 283 12.07 -5.95 10.77
CA LEU A 283 11.79 -4.52 10.85
C LEU A 283 12.69 -3.79 11.86
N GLU A 284 13.02 -4.42 12.99
CA GLU A 284 13.97 -3.87 13.95
C GLU A 284 15.36 -3.75 13.34
N SER A 285 15.82 -4.73 12.57
CA SER A 285 17.11 -4.66 11.85
C SER A 285 17.15 -3.55 10.79
N MET A 286 15.99 -3.07 10.33
CA MET A 286 15.84 -1.96 9.39
C MET A 286 15.75 -0.58 10.08
N GLY A 287 15.96 -0.50 11.39
CA GLY A 287 15.89 0.74 12.18
C GLY A 287 14.54 0.98 12.86
N GLY A 288 13.65 -0.01 12.86
CA GLY A 288 12.38 0.03 13.56
C GLY A 288 12.51 -0.16 15.06
N THR A 289 11.62 0.46 15.83
CA THR A 289 11.43 0.20 17.26
C THR A 289 10.02 -0.33 17.47
N ALA A 290 9.91 -1.56 17.96
CA ALA A 290 8.62 -2.18 18.28
C ALA A 290 8.01 -1.55 19.54
N VAL A 291 6.70 -1.28 19.49
CA VAL A 291 5.92 -0.71 20.60
C VAL A 291 4.70 -1.58 20.82
N GLU A 292 4.65 -2.28 21.93
CA GLU A 292 3.48 -3.12 22.27
C GLU A 292 2.21 -2.26 22.46
N PHE A 293 1.09 -2.79 21.97
CA PHE A 293 -0.22 -2.15 22.13
C PHE A 293 -1.34 -3.18 22.38
N ASP A 294 -2.44 -2.68 22.93
CA ASP A 294 -3.67 -3.43 23.16
C ASP A 294 -4.51 -3.54 21.87
N LEU A 295 -4.67 -4.76 21.33
CA LEU A 295 -5.49 -5.01 20.15
C LEU A 295 -7.00 -5.06 20.46
N THR A 296 -7.40 -5.13 21.75
CA THR A 296 -8.80 -5.30 22.16
C THR A 296 -9.76 -4.26 21.56
N PRO A 297 -9.47 -2.94 21.55
CA PRO A 297 -10.36 -1.96 20.93
C PRO A 297 -10.55 -2.19 19.43
N PHE A 298 -9.50 -2.60 18.73
CA PHE A 298 -9.55 -2.90 17.29
C PHE A 298 -10.37 -4.15 17.00
N ARG A 299 -10.28 -5.17 17.84
CA ARG A 299 -11.11 -6.38 17.75
C ARG A 299 -12.58 -6.07 18.01
N ALA A 300 -12.88 -5.20 18.96
CA ALA A 300 -14.25 -4.74 19.20
C ALA A 300 -14.83 -3.99 17.99
N VAL A 301 -14.01 -3.22 17.26
CA VAL A 301 -14.40 -2.63 15.97
C VAL A 301 -14.63 -3.73 14.93
N ALA A 302 -13.71 -4.69 14.80
CA ALA A 302 -13.82 -5.78 13.82
C ALA A 302 -15.14 -6.57 13.96
N THR A 303 -15.60 -6.79 15.19
CA THR A 303 -16.86 -7.50 15.50
C THR A 303 -18.08 -6.80 14.89
N LEU A 304 -18.08 -5.46 14.82
CA LEU A 304 -19.19 -4.69 14.26
C LEU A 304 -19.47 -5.01 12.78
N LEU A 305 -18.48 -5.47 12.01
CA LEU A 305 -18.63 -5.69 10.58
C LEU A 305 -19.68 -6.76 10.23
N TYR A 306 -19.73 -7.84 11.02
CA TYR A 306 -20.64 -8.96 10.77
C TYR A 306 -21.72 -9.14 11.84
N GLU A 307 -21.56 -8.54 13.02
CA GLU A 307 -22.56 -8.50 14.08
C GLU A 307 -23.32 -7.16 14.13
N GLY A 308 -22.86 -6.16 13.38
CA GLY A 308 -23.45 -4.84 13.26
C GLY A 308 -24.17 -4.62 11.92
N PRO A 309 -24.52 -3.35 11.61
CA PRO A 309 -25.39 -3.00 10.50
C PRO A 309 -24.78 -3.14 9.10
N TRP A 310 -23.48 -3.43 8.99
CA TRP A 310 -22.84 -3.58 7.68
C TRP A 310 -23.32 -4.80 6.89
N VAL A 311 -23.94 -5.79 7.56
CA VAL A 311 -24.67 -6.85 6.85
C VAL A 311 -25.97 -6.33 6.25
N ALA A 312 -26.62 -5.30 6.82
CA ALA A 312 -27.75 -4.61 6.22
C ALA A 312 -27.32 -3.77 5.00
N GLU A 313 -26.12 -3.18 5.03
CA GLU A 313 -25.57 -2.50 3.87
C GLU A 313 -25.30 -3.47 2.72
N ARG A 314 -24.77 -4.68 3.01
CA ARG A 314 -24.63 -5.76 2.01
C ARG A 314 -25.98 -6.15 1.40
N TYR A 315 -27.02 -6.28 2.22
CA TYR A 315 -28.36 -6.54 1.73
C TYR A 315 -28.87 -5.40 0.84
N ALA A 316 -28.69 -4.14 1.27
CA ALA A 316 -29.12 -2.96 0.51
C ALA A 316 -28.44 -2.87 -0.87
N ALA A 317 -27.16 -3.28 -0.96
CA ALA A 317 -26.38 -3.25 -2.19
C ALA A 317 -26.98 -4.08 -3.33
N ILE A 318 -27.59 -5.23 -3.00
CA ILE A 318 -28.19 -6.17 -3.98
C ILE A 318 -29.67 -6.43 -3.73
N ARG A 319 -30.33 -5.56 -2.95
CA ARG A 319 -31.71 -5.77 -2.49
C ARG A 319 -32.68 -6.15 -3.59
N PRO A 320 -32.83 -5.44 -4.72
CA PRO A 320 -33.77 -5.79 -5.76
C PRO A 320 -33.53 -7.19 -6.34
N PHE A 321 -32.27 -7.60 -6.41
CA PHE A 321 -31.87 -8.90 -6.95
C PHE A 321 -32.15 -10.04 -5.95
N ILE A 322 -31.73 -9.89 -4.68
CA ILE A 322 -31.92 -10.93 -3.67
C ILE A 322 -33.39 -11.15 -3.33
N GLU A 323 -34.25 -10.10 -3.40
CA GLU A 323 -35.70 -10.22 -3.24
C GLU A 323 -36.35 -10.95 -4.41
N ALA A 324 -35.83 -10.79 -5.65
CA ALA A 324 -36.37 -11.40 -6.84
C ALA A 324 -35.86 -12.84 -7.08
N LYS A 325 -34.58 -13.12 -6.75
CA LYS A 325 -33.89 -14.38 -7.07
C LYS A 325 -32.99 -14.86 -5.92
N PRO A 326 -33.53 -15.08 -4.71
CA PRO A 326 -32.69 -15.47 -3.56
C PRO A 326 -31.95 -16.79 -3.76
N GLU A 327 -32.51 -17.70 -4.59
CA GLU A 327 -31.91 -19.00 -4.90
C GLU A 327 -30.66 -18.92 -5.79
N ALA A 328 -30.43 -17.80 -6.48
CA ALA A 328 -29.24 -17.58 -7.30
C ALA A 328 -27.99 -17.28 -6.43
N LEU A 329 -28.19 -16.98 -5.15
CA LEU A 329 -27.07 -16.73 -4.26
C LEU A 329 -26.47 -18.06 -3.74
N HIS A 330 -25.14 -18.06 -3.64
CA HIS A 330 -24.42 -19.12 -2.91
C HIS A 330 -24.98 -19.23 -1.48
N PRO A 331 -25.26 -20.45 -0.96
CA PRO A 331 -25.98 -20.62 0.31
C PRO A 331 -25.40 -19.85 1.49
N VAL A 332 -24.06 -19.82 1.63
CA VAL A 332 -23.38 -19.08 2.71
C VAL A 332 -23.49 -17.56 2.51
N THR A 333 -23.34 -17.08 1.29
CA THR A 333 -23.50 -15.65 0.94
C THR A 333 -24.92 -15.19 1.26
N ARG A 334 -25.92 -15.97 0.86
CA ARG A 334 -27.33 -15.72 1.16
C ARG A 334 -27.58 -15.64 2.66
N ALA A 335 -27.15 -16.67 3.42
CA ALA A 335 -27.34 -16.72 4.87
C ALA A 335 -26.72 -15.54 5.63
N ILE A 336 -25.58 -15.02 5.15
CA ILE A 336 -24.95 -13.82 5.72
C ILE A 336 -25.74 -12.55 5.36
N THR A 337 -26.10 -12.39 4.09
CA THR A 337 -26.74 -11.16 3.58
C THR A 337 -28.16 -11.00 4.12
N GLU A 338 -28.95 -12.08 4.20
CA GLU A 338 -30.33 -12.05 4.72
C GLU A 338 -30.43 -11.65 6.20
N LYS A 339 -29.36 -11.79 7.00
CA LYS A 339 -29.33 -11.26 8.38
C LYS A 339 -29.57 -9.74 8.41
N GLY A 340 -29.19 -9.02 7.35
CA GLY A 340 -29.38 -7.59 7.22
C GLY A 340 -30.85 -7.13 7.25
N ILE A 341 -31.80 -8.01 6.90
CA ILE A 341 -33.24 -7.71 6.89
C ILE A 341 -33.76 -7.39 8.31
N GLN A 342 -33.15 -7.97 9.35
CA GLN A 342 -33.61 -7.85 10.72
C GLN A 342 -33.03 -6.63 11.45
N ILE A 343 -32.07 -5.92 10.85
CA ILE A 343 -31.40 -4.79 11.48
C ILE A 343 -32.25 -3.53 11.28
N SER A 344 -32.67 -2.91 12.38
CA SER A 344 -33.46 -1.69 12.36
C SER A 344 -32.60 -0.43 12.17
N ALA A 345 -33.23 0.69 11.77
CA ALA A 345 -32.54 1.99 11.72
C ALA A 345 -31.98 2.43 13.08
N PRO A 346 -32.70 2.28 14.24
CA PRO A 346 -32.12 2.53 15.54
C PRO A 346 -30.85 1.71 15.83
N ASP A 347 -30.83 0.42 15.50
CA ASP A 347 -29.65 -0.45 15.69
C ASP A 347 -28.47 0.04 14.85
N THR A 348 -28.75 0.51 13.62
CA THR A 348 -27.73 1.08 12.73
C THR A 348 -27.08 2.32 13.36
N PHE A 349 -27.89 3.28 13.87
CA PHE A 349 -27.34 4.47 14.50
C PHE A 349 -26.59 4.16 15.80
N ALA A 350 -27.10 3.24 16.61
CA ALA A 350 -26.41 2.79 17.82
C ALA A 350 -25.03 2.18 17.51
N ALA A 351 -24.93 1.38 16.46
CA ALA A 351 -23.65 0.81 16.03
C ALA A 351 -22.70 1.86 15.45
N LEU A 352 -23.20 2.88 14.72
CA LEU A 352 -22.38 3.99 14.23
C LEU A 352 -21.83 4.83 15.40
N TYR A 353 -22.63 5.06 16.45
CA TYR A 353 -22.14 5.73 17.67
C TYR A 353 -21.06 4.89 18.36
N LYS A 354 -21.33 3.58 18.54
CA LYS A 354 -20.37 2.63 19.11
C LYS A 354 -19.05 2.61 18.33
N LEU A 355 -19.11 2.65 16.99
CA LEU A 355 -17.91 2.73 16.16
C LEU A 355 -17.11 4.00 16.46
N LYS A 356 -17.75 5.16 16.62
CA LYS A 356 -17.06 6.41 16.97
C LYS A 356 -16.39 6.35 18.34
N ASP A 357 -17.08 5.77 19.33
CA ASP A 357 -16.52 5.61 20.68
C ASP A 357 -15.31 4.65 20.68
N LEU A 358 -15.39 3.55 19.94
CA LEU A 358 -14.28 2.61 19.79
C LEU A 358 -13.12 3.23 19.00
N ALA A 359 -13.40 3.97 17.94
CA ALA A 359 -12.38 4.69 17.18
C ALA A 359 -11.60 5.67 18.06
N LEU A 360 -12.29 6.41 18.93
CA LEU A 360 -11.63 7.31 19.91
C LEU A 360 -10.66 6.56 20.82
N GLN A 361 -10.97 5.33 21.23
CA GLN A 361 -10.07 4.50 22.05
C GLN A 361 -8.80 4.07 21.30
N THR A 362 -8.82 4.04 19.97
CA THR A 362 -7.64 3.67 19.16
C THR A 362 -6.69 4.85 18.88
N HIS A 363 -7.18 6.10 18.98
CA HIS A 363 -6.41 7.30 18.62
C HIS A 363 -5.08 7.45 19.36
N PRO A 364 -4.98 7.19 20.70
CA PRO A 364 -3.73 7.39 21.44
C PRO A 364 -2.55 6.54 20.92
N LEU A 365 -2.84 5.42 20.24
CA LEU A 365 -1.79 4.58 19.65
C LEU A 365 -1.01 5.34 18.58
N TRP A 366 -1.70 6.05 17.69
CA TRP A 366 -1.10 6.75 16.54
C TRP A 366 -0.14 7.89 16.91
N ALA A 367 -0.18 8.40 18.15
CA ALA A 367 0.82 9.31 18.68
C ALA A 367 2.14 8.62 19.05
N ARG A 368 2.13 7.30 19.24
CA ARG A 368 3.26 6.50 19.71
C ARG A 368 3.97 5.73 18.59
N ILE A 369 3.26 5.47 17.48
CA ILE A 369 3.74 4.64 16.37
C ILE A 369 3.50 5.33 15.02
N ASP A 370 4.28 4.96 14.02
CA ASP A 370 4.13 5.41 12.63
C ASP A 370 3.17 4.51 11.85
N PHE A 371 3.18 3.21 12.16
CA PHE A 371 2.27 2.20 11.61
C PHE A 371 2.12 1.02 12.58
N MET A 372 1.09 0.22 12.39
CA MET A 372 0.84 -1.03 13.10
C MET A 372 1.29 -2.21 12.24
N LEU A 373 1.89 -3.23 12.86
CA LEU A 373 2.20 -4.52 12.24
C LEU A 373 1.28 -5.59 12.81
N THR A 374 0.61 -6.35 11.94
CA THR A 374 -0.18 -7.53 12.32
C THR A 374 0.15 -8.70 11.40
N PRO A 375 -0.09 -9.95 11.81
CA PRO A 375 -0.19 -11.04 10.84
C PRO A 375 -1.23 -10.69 9.76
N THR A 376 -1.00 -11.09 8.51
CA THR A 376 -2.01 -10.87 7.46
C THR A 376 -3.22 -11.76 7.67
N ALA A 377 -2.98 -13.02 8.05
CA ALA A 377 -4.01 -13.98 8.45
C ALA A 377 -3.45 -14.90 9.55
N SER A 378 -4.33 -15.51 10.34
CA SER A 378 -3.95 -16.38 11.44
C SER A 378 -3.39 -17.73 10.97
N THR A 379 -3.99 -18.30 9.91
CA THR A 379 -3.60 -19.63 9.38
C THR A 379 -4.22 -19.85 7.99
N PRO A 380 -3.53 -20.53 7.07
CA PRO A 380 -4.17 -21.02 5.86
C PRO A 380 -5.00 -22.28 6.17
N TYR A 381 -6.14 -22.41 5.52
CA TYR A 381 -6.99 -23.61 5.60
C TYR A 381 -7.03 -24.35 4.27
N THR A 382 -7.26 -25.66 4.30
CA THR A 382 -7.58 -26.40 3.09
C THR A 382 -9.01 -26.09 2.62
N ILE A 383 -9.27 -26.26 1.33
CA ILE A 383 -10.61 -26.09 0.75
C ILE A 383 -11.60 -27.00 1.47
N ALA A 384 -11.27 -28.29 1.65
CA ALA A 384 -12.13 -29.25 2.33
C ALA A 384 -12.47 -28.86 3.78
N ALA A 385 -11.51 -28.28 4.52
CA ALA A 385 -11.77 -27.79 5.87
C ALA A 385 -12.77 -26.62 5.86
N VAL A 386 -12.62 -25.67 4.94
CA VAL A 386 -13.53 -24.53 4.83
C VAL A 386 -14.93 -24.95 4.38
N GLU A 387 -15.05 -25.93 3.49
CA GLU A 387 -16.35 -26.48 3.08
C GLU A 387 -17.07 -27.16 4.25
N ALA A 388 -16.33 -27.81 5.15
CA ALA A 388 -16.89 -28.44 6.36
C ALA A 388 -17.33 -27.41 7.43
N ASP A 389 -16.67 -26.24 7.51
CA ASP A 389 -17.00 -25.18 8.48
C ASP A 389 -16.86 -23.78 7.83
N PRO A 390 -17.78 -23.42 6.94
CA PRO A 390 -17.60 -22.27 6.04
C PRO A 390 -17.76 -20.90 6.71
N ILE A 391 -18.31 -20.85 7.93
CA ILE A 391 -18.54 -19.59 8.65
C ILE A 391 -17.42 -19.32 9.64
N ARG A 392 -17.12 -20.28 10.53
CA ARG A 392 -16.12 -20.09 11.58
C ARG A 392 -14.72 -19.92 11.01
N LEU A 393 -14.30 -20.79 10.06
CA LEU A 393 -12.96 -20.71 9.48
C LEU A 393 -12.78 -19.44 8.65
N ASN A 394 -13.82 -18.99 7.96
CA ASN A 394 -13.80 -17.68 7.30
C ASN A 394 -13.66 -16.52 8.32
N SER A 395 -14.37 -16.58 9.44
CA SER A 395 -14.32 -15.53 10.48
C SER A 395 -12.93 -15.46 11.12
N ASN A 396 -12.25 -16.57 11.32
CA ASN A 396 -10.88 -16.63 11.82
C ASN A 396 -9.90 -15.83 10.93
N LEU A 397 -10.08 -15.89 9.60
CA LEU A 397 -9.23 -15.14 8.67
C LEU A 397 -9.37 -13.62 8.84
N GLY A 398 -10.56 -13.15 9.22
CA GLY A 398 -10.83 -11.73 9.44
C GLY A 398 -10.28 -11.13 10.73
N HIS A 399 -9.65 -11.95 11.61
CA HIS A 399 -9.21 -11.55 12.94
C HIS A 399 -8.34 -10.28 12.95
N TYR A 400 -7.40 -10.17 12.01
CA TYR A 400 -6.46 -9.05 11.92
C TYR A 400 -6.83 -8.01 10.85
N THR A 401 -7.93 -8.20 10.10
CA THR A 401 -8.21 -7.39 8.92
C THR A 401 -9.53 -6.60 8.98
N ASN A 402 -10.55 -7.11 9.70
CA ASN A 402 -11.92 -6.58 9.64
C ASN A 402 -12.08 -5.15 10.17
N PHE A 403 -11.21 -4.67 11.07
CA PHE A 403 -11.29 -3.33 11.64
C PHE A 403 -10.76 -2.23 10.71
N VAL A 404 -9.93 -2.58 9.73
CA VAL A 404 -9.11 -1.62 8.98
C VAL A 404 -9.96 -0.63 8.18
N ASN A 405 -10.99 -1.12 7.46
CA ASN A 405 -11.88 -0.27 6.67
C ASN A 405 -12.83 0.55 7.56
N LEU A 406 -13.34 -0.05 8.64
CA LEU A 406 -14.20 0.64 9.63
C LEU A 406 -13.51 1.83 10.31
N LEU A 407 -12.20 1.75 10.51
CA LEU A 407 -11.39 2.82 11.12
C LEU A 407 -10.73 3.74 10.08
N ASP A 408 -11.10 3.62 8.80
CA ASP A 408 -10.53 4.44 7.72
C ASP A 408 -8.99 4.39 7.66
N LEU A 409 -8.42 3.20 7.80
CA LEU A 409 -6.97 2.98 7.75
C LEU A 409 -6.54 2.51 6.37
N SER A 410 -5.33 2.82 5.94
CA SER A 410 -4.65 2.19 4.80
C SER A 410 -3.88 0.95 5.23
N ALA A 411 -3.69 -0.02 4.34
CA ALA A 411 -2.97 -1.23 4.67
C ALA A 411 -2.22 -1.84 3.48
N LEU A 412 -1.09 -2.48 3.77
CA LEU A 412 -0.27 -3.17 2.80
C LEU A 412 0.10 -4.56 3.34
N ALA A 413 -0.40 -5.62 2.72
CA ALA A 413 0.07 -6.97 2.96
C ALA A 413 1.41 -7.19 2.24
N VAL A 414 2.39 -7.72 2.96
CA VAL A 414 3.75 -7.99 2.46
C VAL A 414 4.13 -9.42 2.84
N PRO A 415 4.58 -10.26 1.88
CA PRO A 415 5.10 -11.57 2.18
C PRO A 415 6.38 -11.48 3.03
N THR A 416 6.51 -12.35 4.04
CA THR A 416 7.68 -12.36 4.93
C THR A 416 8.32 -13.72 5.13
N GLY A 417 7.83 -14.75 4.45
CA GLY A 417 8.42 -16.09 4.52
C GLY A 417 7.47 -17.18 4.07
N PHE A 418 7.89 -18.41 4.34
CA PHE A 418 7.13 -19.62 4.07
C PHE A 418 7.10 -20.50 5.31
N MET A 419 5.98 -21.19 5.53
CA MET A 419 5.83 -22.22 6.55
C MET A 419 6.53 -23.51 6.10
N GLN A 420 6.73 -24.47 7.01
CA GLN A 420 7.28 -25.78 6.68
C GLN A 420 6.40 -26.54 5.68
N SER A 421 5.10 -26.27 5.68
CA SER A 421 4.15 -26.79 4.67
C SER A 421 4.40 -26.24 3.26
N GLY A 422 5.26 -25.25 3.09
CA GLY A 422 5.47 -24.53 1.82
C GLY A 422 4.47 -23.41 1.58
N MET A 423 3.44 -23.26 2.43
CA MET A 423 2.48 -22.14 2.32
C MET A 423 3.16 -20.83 2.73
N PRO A 424 2.92 -19.72 1.98
CA PRO A 424 3.48 -18.43 2.32
C PRO A 424 2.84 -17.88 3.60
N CYS A 425 3.60 -17.08 4.30
CA CYS A 425 3.13 -16.23 5.37
C CYS A 425 3.52 -14.78 5.11
N GLY A 426 2.76 -13.87 5.70
CA GLY A 426 3.00 -12.45 5.53
C GLY A 426 2.45 -11.63 6.69
N VAL A 427 2.87 -10.38 6.70
CA VAL A 427 2.40 -9.38 7.65
C VAL A 427 1.63 -8.29 6.92
N THR A 428 0.77 -7.59 7.64
CA THR A 428 0.08 -6.41 7.16
C THR A 428 0.60 -5.19 7.92
N LEU A 429 1.13 -4.23 7.17
CA LEU A 429 1.45 -2.89 7.63
C LEU A 429 0.18 -2.05 7.57
N VAL A 430 -0.27 -1.47 8.68
CA VAL A 430 -1.52 -0.69 8.77
C VAL A 430 -1.20 0.72 9.27
N ALA A 431 -1.72 1.75 8.62
CA ALA A 431 -1.49 3.14 9.01
C ALA A 431 -2.74 4.01 8.82
N PRO A 432 -2.81 5.19 9.43
CA PRO A 432 -3.88 6.14 9.20
C PRO A 432 -4.08 6.48 7.72
N CYS A 433 -5.29 6.93 7.38
CA CYS A 433 -5.64 7.42 6.05
C CYS A 433 -4.58 8.37 5.47
N GLY A 434 -4.26 8.21 4.19
CA GLY A 434 -3.26 9.02 3.46
C GLY A 434 -1.81 8.54 3.59
N LYS A 435 -1.52 7.47 4.35
CA LYS A 435 -0.17 6.92 4.51
C LYS A 435 0.20 5.82 3.51
N ASP A 436 -0.59 5.63 2.49
CA ASP A 436 -0.44 4.56 1.48
C ASP A 436 0.98 4.50 0.89
N PHE A 437 1.54 5.63 0.46
CA PHE A 437 2.89 5.67 -0.10
C PHE A 437 4.00 5.43 0.93
N ALA A 438 3.79 5.80 2.18
CA ALA A 438 4.73 5.48 3.25
C ALA A 438 4.76 3.97 3.53
N LEU A 439 3.58 3.32 3.51
CA LEU A 439 3.47 1.86 3.59
C LEU A 439 4.14 1.17 2.40
N LEU A 440 3.90 1.65 1.18
CA LEU A 440 4.52 1.10 -0.04
C LEU A 440 6.05 1.25 -0.02
N THR A 441 6.56 2.40 0.43
CA THR A 441 8.01 2.66 0.52
C THR A 441 8.68 1.70 1.51
N LEU A 442 8.10 1.52 2.70
CA LEU A 442 8.63 0.58 3.69
C LEU A 442 8.43 -0.86 3.23
N GLY A 443 7.25 -1.17 2.68
CA GLY A 443 6.92 -2.50 2.16
C GLY A 443 7.86 -2.95 1.04
N ALA A 444 8.30 -2.04 0.16
CA ALA A 444 9.30 -2.36 -0.86
C ALA A 444 10.63 -2.80 -0.25
N LYS A 445 11.10 -2.10 0.77
CA LYS A 445 12.34 -2.45 1.49
C LYS A 445 12.21 -3.78 2.24
N LEU A 446 11.09 -3.98 2.94
CA LEU A 446 10.81 -5.21 3.68
C LEU A 446 10.73 -6.41 2.72
N HIS A 447 9.94 -6.30 1.65
CA HIS A 447 9.74 -7.37 0.67
C HIS A 447 11.04 -7.80 0.00
N ALA A 448 11.92 -6.83 -0.35
CA ALA A 448 13.20 -7.09 -1.02
C ALA A 448 14.15 -8.01 -0.23
N VAL A 449 14.02 -8.06 1.09
CA VAL A 449 14.88 -8.85 1.99
C VAL A 449 14.17 -10.05 2.62
N ALA A 450 12.84 -10.09 2.59
CA ALA A 450 12.05 -11.06 3.34
C ALA A 450 11.85 -12.39 2.61
N VAL A 451 11.75 -12.39 1.29
CA VAL A 451 11.45 -13.60 0.49
C VAL A 451 12.39 -13.75 -0.70
N PRO A 452 12.68 -15.00 -1.14
CA PRO A 452 13.59 -15.24 -2.26
C PRO A 452 12.96 -14.99 -3.63
N ASN A 453 11.63 -15.09 -3.74
CA ASN A 453 10.88 -15.00 -5.01
C ASN A 453 9.51 -14.34 -4.80
N VAL A 454 8.94 -13.85 -5.89
CA VAL A 454 7.61 -13.22 -5.93
C VAL A 454 6.56 -14.19 -6.45
N GLY A 455 5.39 -14.22 -5.83
CA GLY A 455 4.31 -15.14 -6.18
C GLY A 455 4.74 -16.60 -6.15
N ALA A 456 4.22 -17.40 -7.07
CA ALA A 456 4.61 -18.78 -7.34
C ALA A 456 5.59 -18.85 -8.55
N THR A 457 6.39 -17.81 -8.73
CA THR A 457 7.39 -17.70 -9.81
C THR A 457 8.80 -17.99 -9.29
N ALA A 458 9.77 -18.10 -10.20
CA ALA A 458 11.20 -18.21 -9.85
C ALA A 458 11.91 -16.83 -9.85
N HIS A 459 11.17 -15.74 -10.05
CA HIS A 459 11.72 -14.39 -10.13
C HIS A 459 11.92 -13.80 -8.75
N ALA A 460 13.10 -13.25 -8.48
CA ALA A 460 13.40 -12.58 -7.22
C ALA A 460 12.74 -11.19 -7.15
N PRO A 461 12.34 -10.72 -5.95
CA PRO A 461 11.90 -9.34 -5.79
C PRO A 461 13.07 -8.39 -6.10
N HIS A 462 12.77 -7.20 -6.65
CA HIS A 462 13.79 -6.19 -6.89
C HIS A 462 14.46 -5.75 -5.58
N ARG A 463 15.78 -5.96 -5.49
CA ARG A 463 16.55 -5.72 -4.26
C ARG A 463 16.78 -4.25 -3.94
N THR A 464 16.49 -3.32 -4.85
CA THR A 464 16.74 -1.90 -4.61
C THR A 464 15.77 -1.26 -3.62
N GLY A 465 14.60 -1.84 -3.39
CA GLY A 465 13.60 -1.32 -2.43
C GLY A 465 13.15 0.12 -2.70
N VAL A 466 13.49 0.67 -3.87
CA VAL A 466 13.19 2.05 -4.26
C VAL A 466 11.92 2.04 -5.12
N LEU A 467 10.96 2.88 -4.75
CA LEU A 467 9.79 3.11 -5.59
C LEU A 467 10.21 3.80 -6.89
N PRO A 468 9.62 3.44 -8.04
CA PRO A 468 9.94 4.11 -9.28
C PRO A 468 9.51 5.57 -9.19
N ASP A 469 10.41 6.42 -9.64
CA ASP A 469 10.29 7.87 -9.87
C ASP A 469 9.51 8.69 -8.82
N ALA A 470 10.25 9.36 -7.93
CA ALA A 470 9.70 10.30 -6.93
C ALA A 470 8.84 11.43 -7.55
N LYS A 471 8.90 11.65 -8.85
CA LYS A 471 8.05 12.63 -9.57
C LYS A 471 6.60 12.18 -9.69
N LEU A 472 6.33 10.86 -9.69
CA LEU A 472 4.97 10.32 -9.70
C LEU A 472 4.28 10.47 -8.34
N PHE A 473 5.05 10.74 -7.28
CA PHE A 473 4.55 10.84 -5.91
C PHE A 473 5.01 12.16 -5.30
N PRO A 474 4.37 13.29 -5.60
CA PRO A 474 4.66 14.53 -4.87
C PRO A 474 4.42 14.24 -3.40
N SER A 475 5.51 14.22 -2.62
CA SER A 475 5.46 13.80 -1.22
C SER A 475 4.63 14.74 -0.34
N GLY A 476 4.25 15.91 -0.84
CA GLY A 476 3.69 16.98 0.00
C GLY A 476 4.66 17.41 1.10
N GLN A 477 5.92 16.96 1.02
CA GLN A 477 6.97 17.20 2.00
C GLN A 477 8.14 17.94 1.35
N ILE A 478 8.82 18.77 2.13
CA ILE A 478 10.04 19.47 1.71
C ILE A 478 11.17 19.04 2.64
N GLN A 479 12.30 18.67 2.05
CA GLN A 479 13.52 18.39 2.81
C GLN A 479 14.25 19.68 3.12
N VAL A 480 14.66 19.83 4.39
CA VAL A 480 15.39 21.00 4.88
C VAL A 480 16.67 20.55 5.57
N ALA A 481 17.80 21.04 5.08
CA ALA A 481 19.11 20.87 5.74
C ALA A 481 19.30 21.93 6.82
N VAL A 482 19.66 21.49 8.02
CA VAL A 482 19.99 22.35 9.15
C VAL A 482 21.39 22.02 9.68
N CYS A 483 22.18 23.08 9.96
CA CYS A 483 23.56 22.94 10.43
C CYS A 483 23.85 23.67 11.74
N GLY A 484 22.82 24.23 12.41
CA GLY A 484 22.97 25.10 13.58
C GLY A 484 22.01 24.80 14.73
N ALA A 485 21.42 25.83 15.32
CA ALA A 485 20.54 25.74 16.49
C ALA A 485 19.27 24.88 16.28
N HIS A 486 18.94 24.51 15.05
CA HIS A 486 17.84 23.61 14.71
C HIS A 486 18.21 22.12 14.73
N LEU A 487 19.49 21.75 14.88
CA LEU A 487 19.91 20.35 15.05
C LEU A 487 19.18 19.69 16.22
N SER A 488 18.97 18.38 16.17
CA SER A 488 18.28 17.58 17.19
C SER A 488 18.76 17.91 18.60
N GLY A 489 17.84 18.20 19.50
CA GLY A 489 18.14 18.51 20.89
C GLY A 489 18.75 19.90 21.14
N LEU A 490 18.94 20.75 20.10
CA LEU A 490 19.38 22.14 20.26
C LEU A 490 18.20 23.11 20.36
N PRO A 491 18.44 24.36 20.84
CA PRO A 491 17.36 25.27 21.29
C PRO A 491 16.24 25.59 20.28
N LEU A 492 16.52 25.59 18.99
CA LEU A 492 15.52 25.89 17.96
C LEU A 492 14.92 24.63 17.29
N ASN A 493 15.32 23.42 17.71
CA ASN A 493 14.79 22.19 17.14
C ASN A 493 13.25 22.10 17.27
N GLY A 494 12.68 22.65 18.34
CA GLY A 494 11.24 22.73 18.53
C GLY A 494 10.49 23.45 17.41
N GLN A 495 11.13 24.36 16.67
CA GLN A 495 10.51 25.02 15.52
C GLN A 495 10.28 24.08 14.32
N LEU A 496 11.09 23.02 14.20
CA LEU A 496 10.89 21.95 13.23
C LEU A 496 9.81 20.97 13.71
N THR A 497 10.00 20.42 14.92
CA THR A 497 9.12 19.36 15.44
C THR A 497 7.68 19.82 15.68
N SER A 498 7.46 21.08 16.11
CA SER A 498 6.11 21.67 16.26
C SER A 498 5.35 21.83 14.93
N ARG A 499 6.08 21.86 13.83
CA ARG A 499 5.53 21.89 12.46
C ARG A 499 5.40 20.51 11.82
N GLY A 500 5.54 19.45 12.61
CA GLY A 500 5.44 18.07 12.12
C GLY A 500 6.66 17.61 11.33
N ALA A 501 7.77 18.35 11.38
CA ALA A 501 9.02 17.90 10.74
C ALA A 501 9.63 16.74 11.53
N ARG A 502 10.24 15.80 10.80
CA ARG A 502 10.94 14.64 11.35
C ARG A 502 12.34 14.50 10.74
N LEU A 503 13.27 14.05 11.56
CA LEU A 503 14.63 13.78 11.12
C LEU A 503 14.68 12.60 10.15
N LEU A 504 15.28 12.80 8.96
CA LEU A 504 15.50 11.73 7.99
C LEU A 504 16.89 11.09 8.20
N LYS A 505 17.94 11.91 8.19
CA LYS A 505 19.33 11.43 8.28
C LYS A 505 20.27 12.56 8.74
N ALA A 506 21.39 12.16 9.34
CA ALA A 506 22.56 13.02 9.51
C ALA A 506 23.50 12.84 8.30
N VAL A 507 24.05 13.93 7.77
CA VAL A 507 24.89 13.97 6.56
C VAL A 507 25.92 15.07 6.66
N ASN A 508 26.82 15.13 5.67
CA ASN A 508 27.70 16.29 5.49
C ASN A 508 27.31 17.08 4.22
N SER A 509 27.62 18.36 4.21
CA SER A 509 27.62 19.16 2.97
C SER A 509 28.74 18.71 2.03
N ALA A 510 28.67 19.13 0.76
CA ALA A 510 29.84 19.12 -0.11
C ALA A 510 31.01 19.89 0.56
N PRO A 511 32.29 19.63 0.19
CA PRO A 511 33.47 20.19 0.89
C PRO A 511 33.75 21.65 0.56
N ASP A 512 32.88 22.36 -0.11
CA ASP A 512 33.00 23.75 -0.55
C ASP A 512 32.20 24.75 0.30
N TYR A 513 31.93 24.41 1.58
CA TYR A 513 31.24 25.31 2.50
C TYR A 513 32.14 25.79 3.63
N LYS A 514 31.94 27.03 4.07
CA LYS A 514 32.50 27.62 5.28
C LYS A 514 31.41 27.84 6.33
N LEU A 515 31.80 27.69 7.59
CA LEU A 515 30.91 27.90 8.72
C LEU A 515 31.48 29.01 9.64
N TYR A 516 30.62 29.94 10.00
CA TYR A 516 31.00 31.09 10.85
C TYR A 516 30.15 31.14 12.10
N ALA A 517 30.74 31.50 13.25
CA ALA A 517 29.96 31.83 14.45
C ALA A 517 29.47 33.27 14.34
N LEU A 518 28.16 33.44 14.10
CA LEU A 518 27.55 34.77 13.96
C LEU A 518 27.43 35.46 15.32
N PRO A 519 27.57 36.80 15.37
CA PRO A 519 27.41 37.56 16.62
C PRO A 519 25.96 37.52 17.11
N GLY A 520 25.76 37.73 18.41
CA GLY A 520 24.46 37.76 19.07
C GLY A 520 24.10 36.42 19.74
N GLY A 521 22.91 36.37 20.34
CA GLY A 521 22.38 35.20 21.07
C GLY A 521 22.12 35.51 22.55
N PRO A 522 21.55 34.56 23.37
CA PRO A 522 21.03 33.25 22.96
C PRO A 522 19.73 33.33 22.14
N PRO A 523 19.45 32.35 21.27
CA PRO A 523 20.30 31.24 20.90
C PRO A 523 21.41 31.66 19.93
N PHE A 524 22.63 31.13 20.14
CA PHE A 524 23.75 31.31 19.22
C PHE A 524 23.49 30.56 17.91
N ARG A 525 23.96 31.11 16.79
CA ARG A 525 23.66 30.63 15.43
C ARG A 525 24.91 30.64 14.56
N PRO A 526 25.15 29.59 13.76
CA PRO A 526 26.15 29.65 12.70
C PRO A 526 25.58 30.30 11.44
N GLY A 527 26.46 30.87 10.64
CA GLY A 527 26.22 31.23 9.25
C GLY A 527 27.03 30.32 8.32
N MET A 528 26.38 29.68 7.36
CA MET A 528 27.01 28.83 6.38
C MET A 528 27.00 29.50 5.01
N VAL A 529 28.15 29.55 4.36
CA VAL A 529 28.29 30.12 3.00
C VAL A 529 29.05 29.15 2.10
N ARG A 530 28.70 29.12 0.83
CA ARG A 530 29.49 28.38 -0.17
C ARG A 530 30.71 29.20 -0.58
N ALA A 531 31.88 28.59 -0.63
CA ALA A 531 33.16 29.26 -0.87
C ALA A 531 33.93 28.56 -2.00
N ALA A 532 34.53 29.33 -2.88
CA ALA A 532 35.35 28.79 -3.97
C ALA A 532 36.68 28.15 -3.46
N THR A 533 37.17 28.56 -2.28
CA THR A 533 38.41 28.05 -1.67
C THR A 533 38.30 28.03 -0.15
N GLY A 534 39.02 27.11 0.49
CA GLY A 534 39.13 27.03 1.95
C GLY A 534 37.82 26.55 2.63
N GLY A 535 36.96 25.87 1.91
CA GLY A 535 35.76 25.20 2.46
C GLY A 535 36.09 23.82 3.05
N ALA A 536 35.14 23.27 3.76
CA ALA A 536 35.12 21.90 4.28
C ALA A 536 33.73 21.31 4.22
N ALA A 537 33.60 20.01 4.41
CA ALA A 537 32.33 19.33 4.63
C ALA A 537 31.80 19.69 6.03
N ILE A 538 30.56 20.18 6.09
CA ILE A 538 29.91 20.63 7.33
C ILE A 538 28.84 19.62 7.74
N ALA A 539 28.93 19.15 8.98
CA ALA A 539 27.94 18.23 9.53
C ALA A 539 26.56 18.90 9.68
N MET A 540 25.54 18.24 9.20
CA MET A 540 24.16 18.73 9.19
C MET A 540 23.14 17.60 9.34
N GLU A 541 21.89 17.98 9.51
CA GLU A 541 20.77 17.05 9.56
C GLU A 541 19.76 17.42 8.47
N ILE A 542 19.23 16.42 7.77
CA ILE A 542 18.14 16.57 6.82
C ILE A 542 16.84 16.25 7.54
N TRP A 543 15.94 17.23 7.56
CA TRP A 543 14.61 17.12 8.13
C TRP A 543 13.57 17.14 7.00
N GLU A 544 12.55 16.32 7.07
CA GLU A 544 11.39 16.35 6.19
C GLU A 544 10.24 17.09 6.88
N MET A 545 9.69 18.11 6.22
CA MET A 545 8.65 19.00 6.75
C MET A 545 7.45 19.03 5.81
N PRO A 546 6.18 19.04 6.30
CA PRO A 546 5.02 19.29 5.46
C PRO A 546 5.16 20.58 4.66
N ALA A 547 4.89 20.54 3.35
CA ALA A 547 5.03 21.68 2.46
C ALA A 547 4.16 22.87 2.90
N SER A 548 2.98 22.59 3.46
CA SER A 548 2.08 23.59 4.05
C SER A 548 2.68 24.35 5.23
N GLN A 549 3.68 23.79 5.92
CA GLN A 549 4.36 24.40 7.05
C GLN A 549 5.66 25.12 6.68
N PHE A 550 6.21 24.85 5.49
CA PHE A 550 7.49 25.36 5.04
C PHE A 550 7.50 26.91 4.94
N GLY A 551 6.44 27.49 4.37
CA GLY A 551 6.33 28.96 4.28
C GLY A 551 6.36 29.65 5.64
N SER A 552 5.65 29.11 6.64
CA SER A 552 5.64 29.64 8.01
C SER A 552 6.99 29.46 8.72
N PHE A 553 7.72 28.40 8.41
CA PHE A 553 9.07 28.15 8.91
C PHE A 553 10.05 29.18 8.35
N VAL A 554 10.06 29.39 7.02
CA VAL A 554 10.95 30.32 6.33
C VAL A 554 10.70 31.76 6.77
N ALA A 555 9.42 32.16 6.93
CA ALA A 555 9.05 33.49 7.41
C ALA A 555 9.56 33.78 8.84
N GLY A 556 9.86 32.77 9.63
CA GLY A 556 10.42 32.89 10.97
C GLY A 556 11.95 33.01 11.03
N ILE A 557 12.66 32.92 9.89
CA ILE A 557 14.11 32.98 9.83
C ILE A 557 14.57 34.46 9.80
N PRO A 558 15.32 34.92 10.82
CA PRO A 558 15.78 36.29 10.83
C PRO A 558 16.99 36.51 9.93
N SER A 559 17.10 37.69 9.32
CA SER A 559 18.34 38.13 8.68
C SER A 559 19.52 38.03 9.68
N PRO A 560 20.72 37.69 9.24
CA PRO A 560 21.19 37.50 7.86
C PRO A 560 21.07 36.04 7.36
N LEU A 561 20.29 35.21 8.02
CA LEU A 561 20.05 33.82 7.64
C LEU A 561 18.90 33.74 6.63
N GLY A 562 18.98 32.74 5.73
CA GLY A 562 17.93 32.45 4.77
C GLY A 562 17.95 30.97 4.37
N ILE A 563 17.05 30.60 3.45
CA ILE A 563 17.05 29.28 2.82
C ILE A 563 17.57 29.40 1.39
N GLY A 564 18.52 28.56 1.07
CA GLY A 564 19.07 28.41 -0.29
C GLY A 564 19.22 26.94 -0.67
N THR A 565 19.85 26.67 -1.81
CA THR A 565 20.17 25.31 -2.24
C THR A 565 21.54 24.91 -1.67
N VAL A 566 21.55 23.85 -0.87
CA VAL A 566 22.75 23.27 -0.27
C VAL A 566 23.08 21.96 -0.98
N GLN A 567 24.33 21.83 -1.45
CA GLN A 567 24.84 20.61 -2.04
C GLN A 567 25.40 19.68 -0.94
N LEU A 568 25.04 18.41 -1.01
CA LEU A 568 25.49 17.37 -0.06
C LEU A 568 26.74 16.64 -0.57
N GLU A 569 27.39 15.87 0.29
CA GLU A 569 28.56 15.06 -0.04
C GLU A 569 28.33 14.03 -1.15
N ASP A 570 27.08 13.56 -1.32
CA ASP A 570 26.65 12.64 -2.39
C ASP A 570 26.31 13.35 -3.70
N SER A 571 26.62 14.63 -3.83
CA SER A 571 26.31 15.51 -4.98
C SER A 571 24.82 15.81 -5.18
N THR A 572 23.92 15.33 -4.32
CA THR A 572 22.52 15.76 -4.32
C THR A 572 22.37 17.15 -3.72
N SER A 573 21.24 17.80 -3.96
CA SER A 573 20.95 19.14 -3.45
C SER A 573 19.64 19.16 -2.68
N VAL A 574 19.59 19.97 -1.62
CA VAL A 574 18.43 20.12 -0.74
C VAL A 574 18.25 21.60 -0.35
N GLN A 575 17.03 22.01 0.01
CA GLN A 575 16.81 23.32 0.61
C GLN A 575 17.47 23.34 2.01
N GLY A 576 18.20 24.41 2.34
CA GLY A 576 18.88 24.45 3.64
C GLY A 576 19.32 25.85 4.04
N PHE A 577 19.76 25.98 5.29
CA PHE A 577 20.20 27.25 5.84
C PHE A 577 21.49 27.72 5.16
N VAL A 578 21.45 28.96 4.68
CA VAL A 578 22.60 29.72 4.19
C VAL A 578 22.61 31.10 4.84
N CYS A 579 23.72 31.82 4.74
CA CYS A 579 23.92 33.12 5.32
C CYS A 579 24.30 34.14 4.22
N GLU A 580 23.86 35.38 4.36
CA GLU A 580 24.35 36.48 3.55
C GLU A 580 25.85 36.69 3.80
N ALA A 581 26.62 36.94 2.72
CA ALA A 581 28.07 37.08 2.79
C ALA A 581 28.52 38.21 3.74
N ILE A 582 27.77 39.29 3.82
CA ILE A 582 28.06 40.43 4.69
C ILE A 582 28.13 40.04 6.19
N ALA A 583 27.37 39.03 6.59
CA ALA A 583 27.35 38.58 7.99
C ALA A 583 28.61 37.78 8.40
N THR A 584 29.45 37.42 7.45
CA THR A 584 30.74 36.76 7.71
C THR A 584 31.88 37.74 7.97
N GLU A 585 31.67 39.03 7.68
CA GLU A 585 32.65 40.07 7.92
C GLU A 585 32.85 40.27 9.44
N GLY A 586 34.05 39.94 9.93
CA GLY A 586 34.39 39.99 11.36
C GLY A 586 33.84 38.85 12.20
N ALA A 587 33.13 37.88 11.63
CA ALA A 587 32.68 36.69 12.33
C ALA A 587 33.81 35.63 12.44
N GLU A 588 33.86 34.88 13.52
CA GLU A 588 34.83 33.80 13.74
C GLU A 588 34.64 32.67 12.73
N ASP A 589 35.64 32.39 11.89
CA ASP A 589 35.61 31.22 10.99
C ASP A 589 35.81 29.94 11.81
N ILE A 590 34.76 29.13 11.90
CA ILE A 590 34.72 27.88 12.67
C ILE A 590 34.70 26.64 11.77
N THR A 591 35.00 26.80 10.46
CA THR A 591 34.97 25.74 9.45
C THR A 591 35.82 24.52 9.88
N HIS A 592 36.94 24.72 10.53
CA HIS A 592 37.87 23.68 10.99
C HIS A 592 37.25 22.74 12.06
N HIS A 593 36.16 23.15 12.72
CA HIS A 593 35.42 22.28 13.64
C HIS A 593 34.54 21.24 12.92
N GLY A 594 34.33 21.36 11.61
CA GLY A 594 33.48 20.44 10.83
C GLY A 594 31.98 20.49 11.13
N GLY A 595 31.52 21.33 12.07
CA GLY A 595 30.11 21.47 12.39
C GLY A 595 29.84 22.19 13.72
N TRP A 596 28.57 22.63 13.87
CA TRP A 596 28.13 23.43 15.01
C TRP A 596 28.23 22.72 16.36
N ARG A 597 27.92 21.42 16.41
CA ARG A 597 27.99 20.63 17.66
C ARG A 597 29.43 20.58 18.20
N SER A 598 30.38 20.32 17.31
CA SER A 598 31.80 20.26 17.69
C SER A 598 32.32 21.61 18.18
N PHE A 599 31.96 22.70 17.51
CA PHE A 599 32.26 24.06 17.96
C PHE A 599 31.66 24.36 19.34
N MET A 600 30.35 24.09 19.54
CA MET A 600 29.72 24.34 20.83
C MET A 600 30.31 23.50 21.98
N ALA A 601 30.80 22.30 21.68
CA ALA A 601 31.47 21.45 22.66
C ALA A 601 32.87 22.00 23.06
N SER A 602 33.59 22.68 22.14
CA SER A 602 34.89 23.29 22.42
C SER A 602 34.80 24.58 23.27
N LYS A 603 33.59 25.18 23.38
CA LYS A 603 33.34 26.39 24.21
C LYS A 603 32.94 26.05 25.66
N LYS A 604 32.65 24.77 25.97
CA LYS A 604 32.40 24.28 27.33
C LYS A 604 33.71 23.93 28.02
#